data_aacc9670106958197f52cd1087386c0e
#
_entry.id   aacc9670106958197f52cd1087386c0e
#
_cell.length_a   1.000
_cell.length_b   1.000
_cell.length_c   1.000
_cell.angle_alpha   90.00
_cell.angle_beta   90.00
_cell.angle_gamma   90.00
#
_symmetry.space_group_name_H-M   'P 1'
#
loop_
_entity.id
_entity.type
_entity.pdbx_description
1 polymer ?
#
loop_
_entity_poly.entity_id
_entity_poly.type
_entity_poly.pdbx_seq_one_letter_code
_entity_poly.pdbx_strand_id
1 'polypeptide(L)' 'WSFEDLSSRRPVKAELTAREREVAAHVMDGLTAKEIGKALAISHRTVEIYRARLMRKYQASTTADLVHKLMGG' A
#
# COMPACT_ATOMS: atom_id res chain seq x y z
N TRP A 1 21.37 -16.10 -10.75
CA TRP A 1 22.35 -15.61 -10.90
C TRP A 1 22.36 -14.14 -10.68
N SER A 2 23.04 -13.45 -11.40
CA SER A 2 23.25 -12.09 -11.01
C SER A 2 21.96 -11.28 -10.89
N PHE A 3 20.99 -11.50 -11.75
CA PHE A 3 19.77 -10.74 -11.62
C PHE A 3 18.99 -11.11 -10.36
N GLU A 4 19.18 -12.30 -9.88
CA GLU A 4 18.59 -12.63 -8.61
C GLU A 4 19.23 -11.85 -7.49
N ASP A 5 20.53 -11.67 -7.60
CA ASP A 5 21.22 -10.87 -6.62
C ASP A 5 20.71 -9.45 -6.62
N LEU A 6 20.42 -8.93 -7.79
CA LEU A 6 19.87 -7.60 -7.87
C LEU A 6 18.56 -7.52 -7.12
N SER A 7 17.71 -8.53 -7.28
CA SER A 7 16.45 -8.55 -6.57
C SER A 7 16.67 -8.57 -5.08
N SER A 8 17.59 -9.38 -4.63
CA SER A 8 17.78 -9.52 -3.19
C SER A 8 18.37 -8.27 -2.57
N ARG A 9 19.03 -7.43 -3.38
CA ARG A 9 19.58 -6.20 -2.85
C ARG A 9 18.62 -5.06 -2.83
N ARG A 10 17.41 -5.26 -3.30
CA ARG A 10 16.42 -4.21 -3.26
C ARG A 10 16.07 -3.86 -1.83
N PRO A 11 15.74 -2.60 -1.58
CA PRO A 11 15.31 -2.22 -0.25
C PRO A 11 14.12 -3.04 0.17
N VAL A 12 13.92 -3.11 1.46
CA VAL A 12 12.83 -3.89 2.01
C VAL A 12 11.53 -3.15 1.76
N LYS A 13 11.11 -3.09 0.53
CA LYS A 13 9.83 -2.51 0.23
C LYS A 13 8.94 -3.61 -0.29
N ALA A 14 7.74 -3.64 0.19
CA ALA A 14 6.78 -4.61 -0.31
C ALA A 14 6.51 -4.31 -1.77
N GLU A 15 6.38 -5.37 -2.56
CA GLU A 15 5.98 -5.20 -3.94
C GLU A 15 4.48 -5.04 -3.99
N LEU A 16 4.04 -4.02 -4.70
CA LEU A 16 2.63 -3.70 -4.79
C LEU A 16 2.14 -3.89 -6.20
N THR A 17 0.95 -4.43 -6.33
CA THR A 17 0.27 -4.44 -7.61
C THR A 17 -0.13 -3.01 -7.97
N ALA A 18 -0.53 -2.81 -9.23
CA ALA A 18 -0.94 -1.48 -9.66
C ALA A 18 -2.08 -0.95 -8.79
N ARG A 19 -3.07 -1.79 -8.49
CA ARG A 19 -4.21 -1.37 -7.69
C ARG A 19 -3.80 -1.05 -6.26
N GLU A 20 -2.92 -1.85 -5.70
CA GLU A 20 -2.43 -1.58 -4.35
C GLU A 20 -1.69 -0.26 -4.30
N ARG A 21 -0.95 0.06 -5.34
CA ARG A 21 -0.27 1.34 -5.42
C ARG A 21 -1.24 2.50 -5.44
N GLU A 22 -2.33 2.35 -6.20
CA GLU A 22 -3.33 3.39 -6.26
C GLU A 22 -3.95 3.62 -4.89
N VAL A 23 -4.30 2.54 -4.22
CA VAL A 23 -4.86 2.64 -2.88
C VAL A 23 -3.86 3.30 -1.94
N ALA A 24 -2.60 2.89 -2.02
CA ALA A 24 -1.58 3.46 -1.16
C ALA A 24 -1.43 4.96 -1.38
N ALA A 25 -1.46 5.39 -2.63
CA ALA A 25 -1.34 6.81 -2.94
C ALA A 25 -2.48 7.60 -2.31
N HIS A 26 -3.69 7.07 -2.40
CA HIS A 26 -4.84 7.76 -1.81
C HIS A 26 -4.80 7.74 -0.30
N VAL A 27 -4.29 6.66 0.28
CA VAL A 27 -4.12 6.60 1.73
C VAL A 27 -3.14 7.68 2.18
N MET A 28 -2.08 7.87 1.44
CA MET A 28 -1.12 8.92 1.76
C MET A 28 -1.71 10.31 1.62
N ASP A 29 -2.70 10.45 0.74
CA ASP A 29 -3.40 11.72 0.57
C ASP A 29 -4.43 11.96 1.68
N GLY A 30 -4.62 10.99 2.57
CA GLY A 30 -5.56 11.17 3.67
C GLY A 30 -7.00 10.82 3.35
N LEU A 31 -7.24 10.15 2.23
CA LEU A 31 -8.59 9.78 1.87
C LEU A 31 -9.09 8.63 2.73
N THR A 32 -10.39 8.65 3.01
CA THR A 32 -11.01 7.52 3.69
C THR A 32 -11.27 6.39 2.70
N ALA A 33 -11.60 5.21 3.23
CA ALA A 33 -11.90 4.07 2.38
C ALA A 33 -13.04 4.37 1.42
N LYS A 34 -14.05 5.11 1.89
CA LYS A 34 -15.16 5.48 1.03
C LYS A 34 -14.71 6.39 -0.10
N GLU A 35 -13.86 7.35 0.22
CA GLU A 35 -13.37 8.28 -0.79
C GLU A 35 -12.49 7.56 -1.81
N ILE A 36 -11.66 6.66 -1.34
CA ILE A 36 -10.83 5.87 -2.24
C ILE A 36 -11.71 5.00 -3.14
N GLY A 37 -12.74 4.39 -2.57
CA GLY A 37 -13.65 3.58 -3.36
C GLY A 37 -14.29 4.38 -4.47
N LYS A 38 -14.70 5.61 -4.18
CA LYS A 38 -15.26 6.47 -5.20
C LYS A 38 -14.23 6.83 -6.27
N ALA A 39 -13.04 7.15 -5.83
CA ALA A 39 -11.98 7.56 -6.77
C ALA A 39 -11.61 6.42 -7.71
N LEU A 40 -11.62 5.20 -7.22
CA LEU A 40 -11.21 4.04 -8.00
C LEU A 40 -12.39 3.27 -8.57
N ALA A 41 -13.61 3.72 -8.29
CA ALA A 41 -14.84 3.06 -8.75
C ALA A 41 -14.93 1.62 -8.25
N ILE A 42 -14.59 1.40 -6.99
CA ILE A 42 -14.71 0.11 -6.34
C ILE A 42 -15.43 0.30 -5.01
N SER A 43 -15.89 -0.79 -4.41
CA SER A 43 -16.59 -0.68 -3.15
C SER A 43 -15.60 -0.35 -2.04
N HIS A 44 -16.09 0.30 -1.00
CA HIS A 44 -15.21 0.63 0.11
C HIS A 44 -14.73 -0.63 0.83
N ARG A 45 -15.50 -1.70 0.75
CA ARG A 45 -15.07 -2.97 1.32
C ARG A 45 -13.82 -3.47 0.61
N THR A 46 -13.80 -3.36 -0.71
CA THR A 46 -12.62 -3.74 -1.49
C THR A 46 -11.42 -2.89 -1.10
N VAL A 47 -11.66 -1.58 -0.88
CA VAL A 47 -10.58 -0.70 -0.44
C VAL A 47 -10.04 -1.16 0.91
N GLU A 48 -10.91 -1.57 1.81
CA GLU A 48 -10.44 -2.03 3.11
C GLU A 48 -9.60 -3.29 2.99
N ILE A 49 -9.97 -4.17 2.06
CA ILE A 49 -9.17 -5.36 1.82
C ILE A 49 -7.78 -4.98 1.33
N TYR A 50 -7.70 -4.05 0.39
CA TYR A 50 -6.40 -3.58 -0.10
C TYR A 50 -5.60 -2.91 1.00
N ARG A 51 -6.26 -2.10 1.81
CA ARG A 51 -5.57 -1.44 2.91
C ARG A 51 -5.04 -2.45 3.90
N ALA A 52 -5.83 -3.47 4.22
CA ALA A 52 -5.37 -4.50 5.12
C ALA A 52 -4.15 -5.22 4.56
N ARG A 53 -4.16 -5.48 3.27
CA ARG A 53 -3.00 -6.11 2.63
C ARG A 53 -1.76 -5.23 2.73
N LEU A 54 -1.94 -3.93 2.50
CA LEU A 54 -0.83 -3.00 2.63
C LEU A 54 -0.28 -2.99 4.05
N MET A 55 -1.18 -2.98 5.03
CA MET A 55 -0.74 -2.98 6.42
C MET A 55 0.06 -4.24 6.75
N ARG A 56 -0.35 -5.37 6.21
CA ARG A 56 0.40 -6.60 6.43
C ARG A 56 1.75 -6.55 5.75
N LYS A 57 1.77 -6.08 4.51
CA LYS A 57 3.02 -6.03 3.75
C LYS A 57 4.04 -5.12 4.40
N TYR A 58 3.58 -4.01 4.95
CA TYR A 58 4.48 -3.05 5.60
C TYR A 58 4.57 -3.26 7.10
N GLN A 59 3.86 -4.25 7.62
CA GLN A 59 3.84 -4.54 9.06
C GLN A 59 3.44 -3.32 9.86
N ALA A 60 2.43 -2.64 9.37
CA ALA A 60 1.92 -1.43 10.00
C ALA A 60 0.82 -1.80 11.00
N SER A 61 0.83 -1.15 12.14
CA SER A 61 -0.19 -1.39 13.15
C SER A 61 -1.41 -0.52 12.97
N THR A 62 -1.23 0.66 12.41
CA THR A 62 -2.31 1.62 12.23
C THR A 62 -2.19 2.23 10.85
N THR A 63 -3.25 2.95 10.44
CA THR A 63 -3.20 3.66 9.18
C THR A 63 -2.11 4.72 9.20
N ALA A 64 -1.95 5.41 10.32
CA ALA A 64 -0.90 6.42 10.41
C ALA A 64 0.48 5.79 10.26
N ASP A 65 0.67 4.63 10.88
CA ASP A 65 1.93 3.91 10.75
C ASP A 65 2.15 3.48 9.30
N LEU A 66 1.08 3.03 8.63
CA LEU A 66 1.16 2.65 7.24
C LEU A 66 1.59 3.84 6.38
N VAL A 67 0.97 4.99 6.59
CA VAL A 67 1.33 6.19 5.82
C VAL A 67 2.79 6.53 6.03
N HIS A 68 3.26 6.47 7.26
CA HIS A 68 4.64 6.76 7.57
C HIS A 68 5.59 5.83 6.80
N LYS A 69 5.25 4.55 6.79
CA LYS A 69 6.08 3.57 6.09
C LYS A 69 6.02 3.73 4.57
N LEU A 70 4.86 4.10 4.06
CA LEU A 70 4.72 4.35 2.63
C LEU A 70 5.56 5.54 2.19
N MET A 71 5.76 6.49 3.08
CA MET A 71 6.56 7.66 2.78
C MET A 71 8.06 7.39 2.95
N GLY A 72 8.42 6.18 3.24
CA GLY A 72 9.81 5.81 3.36
C GLY A 72 10.36 5.90 4.76
N GLY A 73 9.48 6.08 5.73
CA GLY A 73 9.91 6.25 7.12
C GLY A 73 10.38 4.98 7.81
#